data_a5c48496f984f5ac84c36bc6adfffd66
#
_entry.id   a5c48496f984f5ac84c36bc6adfffd66
#
_cell.length_a   1.000
_cell.length_b   1.000
_cell.length_c   1.000
_cell.angle_alpha   90.00
_cell.angle_beta   90.00
_cell.angle_gamma   90.00
#
_symmetry.space_group_name_H-M   'P 1'
#
loop_
_entity.id
_entity.type
_entity.pdbx_description
1 polymer ?
#
loop_
_entity_poly.entity_id
_entity_poly.type
_entity_poly.pdbx_seq_one_letter_code
_entity_poly.pdbx_strand_id
1 'polypeptide(L)'
;ESIPVAMLTLTGIEARMLNPRKLLVRAVISAQVECYAQTEMSFCDGLEGEGAEDVEVLSDSRTISPVVSVKERTFVVSDEYRLAPGMPAMGELVWHGVDINTGSVRAVGTKIVFSGTVRMSVLYEAAETGELASGSFETEFSQMIDTATDLSSPDCSIYSMLTAEYVEPTTLAGGERGISAEFHLVSQAVCTDSVRVKCVTDCYS
;
A
#
# COMPACT_ATOMS: atom_id res chain seq x y z
N GLU A 1 7.14 -21.13 -4.78
CA GLU A 1 6.14 -20.49 -3.91
C GLU A 1 5.65 -19.22 -4.60
N SER A 2 4.32 -19.00 -4.68
CA SER A 2 3.75 -17.80 -5.27
C SER A 2 3.38 -16.79 -4.18
N ILE A 3 3.61 -15.50 -4.45
CA ILE A 3 3.30 -14.40 -3.53
C ILE A 3 2.11 -13.66 -4.11
N PRO A 4 0.95 -13.66 -3.44
CA PRO A 4 -0.20 -12.88 -3.85
C PRO A 4 -0.07 -11.43 -3.39
N VAL A 5 -0.45 -10.50 -4.25
CA VAL A 5 -0.66 -9.08 -3.95
C VAL A 5 -2.13 -8.77 -4.20
N ALA A 6 -2.82 -8.29 -3.20
CA ALA A 6 -4.25 -8.04 -3.26
C ALA A 6 -4.58 -6.55 -3.08
N MET A 7 -5.44 -6.04 -3.93
CA MET A 7 -6.06 -4.71 -3.81
C MET A 7 -7.56 -4.88 -3.65
N LEU A 8 -8.11 -4.27 -2.61
CA LEU A 8 -9.53 -4.27 -2.32
C LEU A 8 -10.10 -2.86 -2.47
N THR A 9 -11.21 -2.75 -3.19
CA THR A 9 -11.90 -1.47 -3.41
C THR A 9 -13.38 -1.63 -3.10
N LEU A 10 -13.90 -0.80 -2.20
CA LEU A 10 -15.35 -0.70 -1.98
C LEU A 10 -15.97 0.05 -3.17
N THR A 11 -16.73 -0.66 -4.01
CA THR A 11 -17.32 -0.12 -5.23
C THR A 11 -18.77 0.33 -5.06
N GLY A 12 -19.40 -0.07 -3.97
CA GLY A 12 -20.75 0.36 -3.66
C GLY A 12 -21.18 -0.02 -2.26
N ILE A 13 -21.99 0.83 -1.67
CA ILE A 13 -22.67 0.57 -0.40
C ILE A 13 -24.13 0.98 -0.51
N GLU A 14 -25.01 0.15 -0.06
CA GLU A 14 -26.45 0.39 0.00
C GLU A 14 -26.96 0.07 1.41
N ALA A 15 -27.68 1.00 2.01
CA ALA A 15 -28.34 0.80 3.28
C ALA A 15 -29.86 1.00 3.10
N ARG A 16 -30.66 0.02 3.50
CA ARG A 16 -32.11 0.06 3.40
C ARG A 16 -32.76 -0.34 4.73
N MET A 17 -33.59 0.54 5.25
CA MET A 17 -34.42 0.21 6.40
C MET A 17 -35.55 -0.74 5.98
N LEU A 18 -35.59 -1.93 6.56
CA LEU A 18 -36.64 -2.92 6.30
C LEU A 18 -37.86 -2.71 7.22
N ASN A 19 -37.59 -2.32 8.46
CA ASN A 19 -38.59 -1.92 9.47
C ASN A 19 -37.84 -1.15 10.58
N PRO A 20 -38.58 -0.58 11.60
CA PRO A 20 -37.95 0.22 12.67
C PRO A 20 -36.84 -0.48 13.49
N ARG A 21 -36.70 -1.81 13.34
CA ARG A 21 -35.72 -2.62 14.10
C ARG A 21 -34.74 -3.37 13.20
N LYS A 22 -34.84 -3.22 11.86
CA LYS A 22 -33.98 -3.95 10.89
C LYS A 22 -33.49 -3.04 9.81
N LEU A 23 -32.17 -3.00 9.70
CA LEU A 23 -31.42 -2.37 8.60
C LEU A 23 -30.78 -3.48 7.75
N LEU A 24 -30.93 -3.39 6.44
CA LEU A 24 -30.16 -4.17 5.48
C LEU A 24 -29.02 -3.29 4.96
N VAL A 25 -27.79 -3.76 5.11
CA VAL A 25 -26.62 -3.13 4.51
C VAL A 25 -26.03 -4.11 3.49
N ARG A 26 -25.78 -3.64 2.30
CA ARG A 26 -25.10 -4.37 1.24
C ARG A 26 -23.84 -3.59 0.85
N ALA A 27 -22.68 -4.23 0.92
CA ALA A 27 -21.43 -3.71 0.41
C ALA A 27 -20.99 -4.54 -0.81
N VAL A 28 -20.51 -3.87 -1.85
CA VAL A 28 -19.91 -4.50 -3.03
C VAL A 28 -18.42 -4.16 -3.01
N ILE A 29 -17.62 -5.20 -2.92
CA ILE A 29 -16.16 -5.09 -2.85
C ILE A 29 -15.59 -5.72 -4.13
N SER A 30 -14.77 -4.96 -4.85
CA SER A 30 -13.93 -5.46 -5.94
C SER A 30 -12.58 -5.88 -5.36
N ALA A 31 -12.12 -7.08 -5.72
CA ALA A 31 -10.80 -7.57 -5.36
C ALA A 31 -10.00 -7.82 -6.64
N GLN A 32 -8.84 -7.19 -6.75
CA GLN A 32 -7.84 -7.50 -7.77
C GLN A 32 -6.70 -8.23 -7.08
N VAL A 33 -6.37 -9.42 -7.59
CA VAL A 33 -5.28 -10.25 -7.03
C VAL A 33 -4.30 -10.58 -8.14
N GLU A 34 -3.03 -10.25 -7.92
CA GLU A 34 -1.91 -10.61 -8.77
C GLU A 34 -1.04 -11.61 -8.04
N CYS A 35 -0.64 -12.70 -8.73
CA CYS A 35 0.21 -13.72 -8.14
C CYS A 35 1.56 -13.73 -8.84
N TYR A 36 2.63 -13.56 -8.07
CA TYR A 36 4.01 -13.56 -8.55
C TYR A 36 4.66 -14.89 -8.18
N ALA A 37 5.22 -15.57 -9.17
CA ALA A 37 5.98 -16.80 -8.97
C ALA A 37 7.38 -16.64 -9.56
N GLN A 38 8.38 -17.17 -8.85
CA GLN A 38 9.74 -17.18 -9.35
C GLN A 38 9.83 -18.12 -10.56
N THR A 39 10.50 -17.65 -11.62
CA THR A 39 10.80 -18.42 -12.80
C THR A 39 12.22 -18.16 -13.27
N GLU A 40 12.82 -19.13 -13.93
CA GLU A 40 14.10 -18.98 -14.61
C GLU A 40 13.86 -18.77 -16.10
N MET A 41 14.58 -17.80 -16.67
CA MET A 41 14.57 -17.52 -18.10
C MET A 41 16.00 -17.61 -18.62
N SER A 42 16.19 -18.42 -19.66
CA SER A 42 17.47 -18.57 -20.32
C SER A 42 17.45 -17.90 -21.68
N PHE A 43 18.51 -17.17 -22.00
CA PHE A 43 18.69 -16.52 -23.29
C PHE A 43 19.96 -17.05 -23.93
N CYS A 44 19.89 -17.39 -25.22
CA CYS A 44 21.07 -17.69 -25.99
C CYS A 44 21.75 -16.37 -26.38
N ASP A 45 22.99 -16.14 -25.94
CA ASP A 45 23.76 -14.93 -26.17
C ASP A 45 24.89 -15.10 -27.18
N GLY A 46 25.14 -16.36 -27.64
CA GLY A 46 26.14 -16.70 -28.63
C GLY A 46 26.17 -18.17 -28.95
N LEU A 47 27.05 -18.56 -29.85
CA LEU A 47 27.38 -19.94 -30.21
C LEU A 47 28.82 -20.23 -29.81
N GLU A 48 29.06 -21.40 -29.23
CA GLU A 48 30.39 -21.89 -28.90
C GLU A 48 30.54 -23.33 -29.41
N GLY A 49 31.76 -23.70 -29.79
CA GLY A 49 32.07 -25.04 -30.20
C GLY A 49 32.78 -25.13 -31.57
N GLU A 50 33.11 -26.33 -32.01
CA GLU A 50 33.77 -26.60 -33.28
C GLU A 50 32.83 -26.25 -34.45
N GLY A 51 33.27 -25.37 -35.37
CA GLY A 51 32.47 -24.85 -36.48
C GLY A 51 31.62 -23.62 -36.14
N ALA A 52 31.72 -23.08 -34.92
CA ALA A 52 31.02 -21.84 -34.57
C ALA A 52 31.52 -20.62 -35.36
N GLU A 53 32.79 -20.65 -35.81
CA GLU A 53 33.40 -19.64 -36.66
C GLU A 53 32.83 -19.60 -38.09
N ASP A 54 32.17 -20.66 -38.54
CA ASP A 54 31.55 -20.74 -39.87
C ASP A 54 30.07 -20.27 -39.86
N VAL A 55 29.58 -19.83 -38.69
CA VAL A 55 28.19 -19.39 -38.51
C VAL A 55 28.14 -17.90 -38.22
N GLU A 56 27.45 -17.16 -39.05
CA GLU A 56 27.15 -15.75 -38.80
C GLU A 56 25.98 -15.66 -37.81
N VAL A 57 26.17 -14.96 -36.66
CA VAL A 57 25.20 -14.82 -35.60
C VAL A 57 24.61 -13.43 -35.59
N LEU A 58 23.33 -13.31 -35.84
CA LEU A 58 22.58 -12.07 -35.63
C LEU A 58 22.06 -12.02 -34.19
N SER A 59 22.44 -10.96 -33.48
CA SER A 59 21.99 -10.75 -32.11
C SER A 59 21.34 -9.39 -31.92
N ASP A 60 20.37 -9.33 -31.05
CA ASP A 60 19.68 -8.11 -30.64
C ASP A 60 19.80 -7.92 -29.13
N SER A 61 19.73 -6.67 -28.68
CA SER A 61 19.72 -6.34 -27.26
C SER A 61 18.38 -5.74 -26.89
N ARG A 62 17.70 -6.37 -25.94
CA ARG A 62 16.41 -5.93 -25.45
C ARG A 62 16.47 -5.59 -23.97
N THR A 63 15.72 -4.55 -23.60
CA THR A 63 15.49 -4.23 -22.18
C THR A 63 14.23 -4.94 -21.75
N ILE A 64 14.32 -5.70 -20.68
CA ILE A 64 13.20 -6.32 -19.98
C ILE A 64 13.10 -5.73 -18.58
N SER A 65 11.90 -5.69 -18.02
CA SER A 65 11.66 -5.18 -16.66
C SER A 65 10.95 -6.24 -15.82
N PRO A 66 11.68 -7.31 -15.42
CA PRO A 66 11.09 -8.34 -14.57
C PRO A 66 10.72 -7.78 -13.19
N VAL A 67 9.71 -8.38 -12.56
CA VAL A 67 9.46 -8.18 -11.13
C VAL A 67 10.57 -8.90 -10.36
N VAL A 68 11.37 -8.15 -9.63
CA VAL A 68 12.56 -8.64 -8.92
C VAL A 68 12.35 -8.78 -7.42
N SER A 69 11.35 -8.10 -6.88
CA SER A 69 11.02 -8.20 -5.46
C SER A 69 9.52 -7.98 -5.23
N VAL A 70 8.93 -8.86 -4.43
CA VAL A 70 7.59 -8.69 -3.86
C VAL A 70 7.71 -8.94 -2.37
N LYS A 71 7.40 -7.94 -1.57
CA LYS A 71 7.54 -7.96 -0.11
C LYS A 71 6.35 -7.32 0.56
N GLU A 72 6.13 -7.73 1.80
CA GLU A 72 5.06 -7.21 2.64
C GLU A 72 5.62 -6.72 3.98
N ARG A 73 5.01 -5.68 4.52
CA ARG A 73 5.28 -5.18 5.86
C ARG A 73 3.99 -4.80 6.56
N THR A 74 3.81 -5.32 7.76
CA THR A 74 2.77 -4.91 8.70
C THR A 74 3.36 -3.93 9.70
N PHE A 75 2.63 -2.85 10.02
CA PHE A 75 3.02 -1.84 10.99
C PHE A 75 1.79 -1.15 11.59
N VAL A 76 2.02 -0.43 12.68
CA VAL A 76 0.99 0.33 13.39
C VAL A 76 1.35 1.80 13.37
N VAL A 77 0.35 2.64 13.12
CA VAL A 77 0.42 4.09 13.27
C VAL A 77 -0.53 4.46 14.39
N SER A 78 -0.05 5.12 15.43
CA SER A 78 -0.87 5.55 16.55
C SER A 78 -0.58 6.99 16.92
N ASP A 79 -1.63 7.72 17.31
CA ASP A 79 -1.51 9.10 17.72
C ASP A 79 -2.65 9.50 18.69
N GLU A 80 -2.44 10.60 19.40
CA GLU A 80 -3.45 11.27 20.21
C GLU A 80 -3.79 12.63 19.61
N TYR A 81 -5.03 12.80 19.20
CA TYR A 81 -5.48 13.98 18.48
C TYR A 81 -6.22 14.95 19.40
N ARG A 82 -5.81 16.19 19.30
CA ARG A 82 -6.46 17.33 19.94
C ARG A 82 -7.40 18.01 18.95
N LEU A 83 -8.58 18.37 19.41
CA LEU A 83 -9.49 19.19 18.60
C LEU A 83 -8.85 20.57 18.34
N ALA A 84 -9.09 21.09 17.13
CA ALA A 84 -8.60 22.40 16.76
C ALA A 84 -9.21 23.51 17.66
N PRO A 85 -8.47 24.60 17.94
CA PRO A 85 -9.00 25.72 18.70
C PRO A 85 -10.32 26.24 18.11
N GLY A 86 -11.31 26.42 18.98
CA GLY A 86 -12.65 26.89 18.59
C GLY A 86 -13.63 25.77 18.19
N MET A 87 -13.18 24.52 18.12
CA MET A 87 -14.08 23.38 17.99
C MET A 87 -14.77 23.08 19.32
N PRO A 88 -16.07 22.70 19.31
CA PRO A 88 -16.77 22.32 20.55
C PRO A 88 -16.12 21.09 21.19
N ALA A 89 -16.09 21.08 22.53
CA ALA A 89 -15.55 19.95 23.28
C ALA A 89 -16.28 18.65 22.90
N MET A 90 -15.52 17.55 22.73
CA MET A 90 -16.07 16.26 22.34
C MET A 90 -16.86 15.61 23.49
N GLY A 91 -18.08 15.21 23.20
CA GLY A 91 -18.87 14.31 24.02
C GLY A 91 -18.71 12.85 23.57
N GLU A 92 -19.67 12.36 22.81
CA GLU A 92 -19.68 11.01 22.26
C GLU A 92 -19.17 11.00 20.82
N LEU A 93 -18.31 10.03 20.47
CA LEU A 93 -17.89 9.79 19.09
C LEU A 93 -19.00 9.02 18.38
N VAL A 94 -19.60 9.62 17.35
CA VAL A 94 -20.73 9.06 16.59
C VAL A 94 -20.24 8.22 15.42
N TRP A 95 -19.22 8.68 14.73
CA TRP A 95 -18.68 8.04 13.54
C TRP A 95 -17.22 8.46 13.28
N HIS A 96 -16.47 7.58 12.66
CA HIS A 96 -15.17 7.89 12.10
C HIS A 96 -14.99 7.17 10.75
N GLY A 97 -14.11 7.71 9.92
CA GLY A 97 -13.67 7.10 8.67
C GLY A 97 -12.19 7.37 8.48
N VAL A 98 -11.48 6.41 7.88
CA VAL A 98 -10.03 6.44 7.72
C VAL A 98 -9.67 6.26 6.24
N ASP A 99 -8.83 7.16 5.74
CA ASP A 99 -8.23 7.11 4.42
C ASP A 99 -6.71 7.01 4.53
N ILE A 100 -6.09 6.17 3.69
CA ILE A 100 -4.64 6.00 3.63
C ILE A 100 -4.15 6.49 2.29
N ASN A 101 -3.17 7.37 2.32
CA ASN A 101 -2.48 7.83 1.13
C ASN A 101 -0.99 7.44 1.21
N THR A 102 -0.55 6.60 0.29
CA THR A 102 0.87 6.30 0.12
C THR A 102 1.52 7.41 -0.73
N GLY A 103 2.50 8.06 -0.17
CA GLY A 103 3.20 9.20 -0.78
C GLY A 103 4.46 8.76 -1.54
N SER A 104 5.63 9.23 -1.10
CA SER A 104 6.90 8.96 -1.79
C SER A 104 7.40 7.54 -1.56
N VAL A 105 7.95 6.93 -2.62
CA VAL A 105 8.63 5.63 -2.60
C VAL A 105 10.04 5.83 -3.14
N ARG A 106 11.04 5.29 -2.46
CA ARG A 106 12.44 5.32 -2.89
C ARG A 106 13.15 4.01 -2.55
N ALA A 107 13.90 3.47 -3.50
CA ALA A 107 14.84 2.40 -3.24
C ALA A 107 16.21 2.97 -2.86
N VAL A 108 16.84 2.40 -1.84
CA VAL A 108 18.17 2.76 -1.35
C VAL A 108 18.92 1.46 -1.02
N GLY A 109 19.78 1.02 -1.93
CA GLY A 109 20.44 -0.28 -1.83
C GLY A 109 19.43 -1.42 -1.77
N THR A 110 19.49 -2.23 -0.72
CA THR A 110 18.56 -3.35 -0.49
C THR A 110 17.25 -2.94 0.21
N LYS A 111 16.94 -1.65 0.29
CA LYS A 111 15.81 -1.17 1.08
C LYS A 111 14.89 -0.28 0.25
N ILE A 112 13.59 -0.49 0.42
CA ILE A 112 12.56 0.41 -0.08
C ILE A 112 12.09 1.25 1.10
N VAL A 113 12.27 2.57 1.00
CA VAL A 113 11.76 3.53 1.97
C VAL A 113 10.51 4.18 1.38
N PHE A 114 9.43 4.17 2.11
CA PHE A 114 8.19 4.82 1.69
C PHE A 114 7.55 5.58 2.82
N SER A 115 6.79 6.59 2.47
CA SER A 115 6.05 7.43 3.41
C SER A 115 4.61 7.57 2.96
N GLY A 116 3.77 8.01 3.87
CA GLY A 116 2.37 8.27 3.58
C GLY A 116 1.69 8.99 4.73
N THR A 117 0.39 9.17 4.61
CA THR A 117 -0.46 9.78 5.62
C THR A 117 -1.69 8.91 5.88
N VAL A 118 -2.06 8.82 7.13
CA VAL A 118 -3.37 8.34 7.57
C VAL A 118 -4.22 9.57 7.88
N ARG A 119 -5.33 9.73 7.17
CA ARG A 119 -6.31 10.77 7.44
C ARG A 119 -7.52 10.15 8.11
N MET A 120 -7.87 10.66 9.29
CA MET A 120 -9.06 10.28 10.02
C MET A 120 -10.07 11.42 10.01
N SER A 121 -11.30 11.14 9.61
CA SER A 121 -12.44 12.04 9.73
C SER A 121 -13.35 11.53 10.83
N VAL A 122 -13.87 12.43 11.67
CA VAL A 122 -14.74 12.08 12.80
C VAL A 122 -16.01 12.93 12.81
N LEU A 123 -17.08 12.33 13.29
CA LEU A 123 -18.33 12.98 13.66
C LEU A 123 -18.59 12.70 15.13
N TYR A 124 -18.87 13.71 15.92
CA TYR A 124 -19.07 13.60 17.37
C TYR A 124 -20.17 14.54 17.86
N GLU A 125 -20.74 14.22 19.00
CA GLU A 125 -21.63 15.14 19.72
C GLU A 125 -20.81 16.12 20.55
N ALA A 126 -21.15 17.39 20.47
CA ALA A 126 -20.58 18.43 21.34
C ALA A 126 -21.04 18.24 22.78
N ALA A 127 -20.11 18.18 23.73
CA ALA A 127 -20.40 17.85 25.12
C ALA A 127 -21.38 18.81 25.82
N GLU A 128 -21.41 20.09 25.41
CA GLU A 128 -22.23 21.11 26.04
C GLU A 128 -23.59 21.27 25.39
N THR A 129 -23.68 21.09 24.07
CA THR A 129 -24.90 21.40 23.29
C THR A 129 -25.62 20.16 22.77
N GLY A 130 -24.94 19.01 22.67
CA GLY A 130 -25.43 17.80 22.01
C GLY A 130 -25.53 17.95 20.47
N GLU A 131 -25.06 19.05 19.91
CA GLU A 131 -25.04 19.24 18.45
C GLU A 131 -23.92 18.43 17.80
N LEU A 132 -24.15 18.00 16.55
CA LEU A 132 -23.14 17.28 15.79
C LEU A 132 -22.05 18.23 15.30
N ALA A 133 -20.80 17.85 15.54
CA ALA A 133 -19.60 18.50 15.05
C ALA A 133 -18.70 17.51 14.34
N SER A 134 -17.87 17.98 13.43
CA SER A 134 -16.93 17.12 12.68
C SER A 134 -15.51 17.66 12.77
N GLY A 135 -14.54 16.75 12.69
CA GLY A 135 -13.13 17.07 12.65
C GLY A 135 -12.38 16.17 11.67
N SER A 136 -11.18 16.59 11.29
CA SER A 136 -10.27 15.79 10.46
C SER A 136 -8.86 15.90 11.03
N PHE A 137 -8.15 14.78 11.04
CA PHE A 137 -6.80 14.65 11.59
C PHE A 137 -5.93 13.90 10.59
N GLU A 138 -4.64 14.22 10.58
CA GLU A 138 -3.67 13.55 9.72
C GLU A 138 -2.45 13.14 10.55
N THR A 139 -1.95 11.93 10.30
CA THR A 139 -0.70 11.43 10.87
C THR A 139 0.18 10.89 9.76
N GLU A 140 1.40 11.40 9.69
CA GLU A 140 2.39 10.93 8.74
C GLU A 140 3.05 9.65 9.24
N PHE A 141 3.39 8.76 8.31
CA PHE A 141 4.21 7.59 8.60
C PHE A 141 5.35 7.47 7.59
N SER A 142 6.44 6.85 8.05
CA SER A 142 7.55 6.44 7.21
C SER A 142 7.96 5.04 7.57
N GLN A 143 8.11 4.17 6.56
CA GLN A 143 8.40 2.77 6.73
C GLN A 143 9.48 2.31 5.76
N MET A 144 10.05 1.15 6.04
CA MET A 144 11.11 0.56 5.26
C MET A 144 10.88 -0.95 5.09
N ILE A 145 11.05 -1.42 3.87
CA ILE A 145 10.98 -2.84 3.52
C ILE A 145 12.36 -3.27 3.01
N ASP A 146 12.86 -4.41 3.49
CA ASP A 146 14.11 -4.99 3.01
C ASP A 146 13.84 -5.93 1.83
N THR A 147 14.48 -5.67 0.69
CA THR A 147 14.35 -6.48 -0.54
C THR A 147 15.31 -7.67 -0.56
N ALA A 148 16.30 -7.70 0.34
CA ALA A 148 17.40 -8.66 0.37
C ALA A 148 18.32 -8.63 -0.89
N THR A 149 17.97 -7.89 -1.92
CA THR A 149 18.71 -7.77 -3.18
C THR A 149 18.93 -6.30 -3.47
N ASP A 150 20.15 -5.94 -3.89
CA ASP A 150 20.45 -4.60 -4.36
C ASP A 150 19.79 -4.38 -5.74
N LEU A 151 19.07 -3.30 -5.86
CA LEU A 151 18.30 -2.94 -7.04
C LEU A 151 19.03 -1.81 -7.77
N SER A 152 19.33 -2.00 -9.04
CA SER A 152 20.17 -1.05 -9.82
C SER A 152 19.38 0.16 -10.31
N SER A 153 18.16 -0.06 -10.77
CA SER A 153 17.27 1.00 -11.29
C SER A 153 15.80 0.61 -11.10
N PRO A 154 15.38 0.43 -9.84
CA PRO A 154 14.08 -0.12 -9.57
C PRO A 154 12.96 0.91 -9.78
N ASP A 155 11.83 0.40 -10.30
CA ASP A 155 10.54 1.03 -10.20
C ASP A 155 9.70 0.24 -9.19
N CYS A 156 9.29 0.88 -8.09
CA CYS A 156 8.61 0.23 -6.99
C CYS A 156 7.24 0.84 -6.75
N SER A 157 6.22 -0.01 -6.76
CA SER A 157 4.86 0.35 -6.36
C SER A 157 4.56 -0.15 -4.96
N ILE A 158 3.90 0.67 -4.15
CA ILE A 158 3.45 0.33 -2.80
C ILE A 158 1.92 0.38 -2.74
N TYR A 159 1.33 -0.70 -2.24
CA TYR A 159 -0.10 -0.82 -1.98
C TYR A 159 -0.31 -0.96 -0.48
N SER A 160 -0.92 0.05 0.14
CA SER A 160 -1.18 0.08 1.58
C SER A 160 -2.66 -0.11 1.87
N MET A 161 -2.96 -0.95 2.85
CA MET A 161 -4.32 -1.25 3.27
C MET A 161 -4.43 -1.15 4.79
N LEU A 162 -5.59 -0.67 5.26
CA LEU A 162 -5.99 -0.74 6.66
C LEU A 162 -6.52 -2.15 6.96
N THR A 163 -5.99 -2.80 7.98
CA THR A 163 -6.43 -4.13 8.41
C THR A 163 -7.24 -4.11 9.69
N ALA A 164 -7.00 -3.13 10.56
CA ALA A 164 -7.80 -2.86 11.75
C ALA A 164 -7.61 -1.40 12.18
N GLU A 165 -8.61 -0.88 12.89
CA GLU A 165 -8.56 0.45 13.50
C GLU A 165 -9.20 0.42 14.87
N TYR A 166 -8.62 1.22 15.78
CA TYR A 166 -9.16 1.46 17.12
C TYR A 166 -9.18 2.96 17.34
N VAL A 167 -10.37 3.53 17.51
CA VAL A 167 -10.57 4.97 17.65
C VAL A 167 -11.47 5.22 18.86
N GLU A 168 -10.94 5.87 19.88
CA GLU A 168 -11.63 6.07 21.14
C GLU A 168 -11.48 7.50 21.66
N PRO A 169 -12.52 8.09 22.21
CA PRO A 169 -12.39 9.34 23.00
C PRO A 169 -11.45 9.13 24.19
N THR A 170 -10.52 10.05 24.38
CA THR A 170 -9.55 10.00 25.49
C THR A 170 -9.46 11.32 26.20
N THR A 171 -8.80 11.34 27.36
CA THR A 171 -8.42 12.56 28.06
C THR A 171 -6.94 12.78 27.87
N LEU A 172 -6.58 13.85 27.19
CA LEU A 172 -5.20 14.23 26.90
C LEU A 172 -4.46 14.74 28.15
N ALA A 173 -3.14 14.84 28.07
CA ALA A 173 -2.28 15.26 29.17
C ALA A 173 -2.66 16.64 29.80
N GLY A 174 -3.37 17.49 29.09
CA GLY A 174 -3.89 18.78 29.58
C GLY A 174 -5.26 18.73 30.27
N GLY A 175 -5.88 17.54 30.39
CA GLY A 175 -7.24 17.36 30.95
C GLY A 175 -8.36 17.65 29.96
N GLU A 176 -8.06 18.05 28.73
CA GLU A 176 -9.03 18.22 27.65
C GLU A 176 -9.38 16.89 26.98
N ARG A 177 -10.56 16.80 26.40
CA ARG A 177 -10.97 15.62 25.64
C ARG A 177 -10.38 15.66 24.24
N GLY A 178 -9.87 14.53 23.82
CA GLY A 178 -9.33 14.28 22.48
C GLY A 178 -9.69 12.89 21.99
N ILE A 179 -8.96 12.41 21.00
CA ILE A 179 -9.14 11.07 20.40
C ILE A 179 -7.80 10.37 20.45
N SER A 180 -7.79 9.14 20.96
CA SER A 180 -6.70 8.19 20.77
C SER A 180 -7.05 7.32 19.59
N ALA A 181 -6.12 7.16 18.64
CA ALA A 181 -6.35 6.26 17.52
C ALA A 181 -5.11 5.40 17.23
N GLU A 182 -5.38 4.16 16.83
CA GLU A 182 -4.39 3.17 16.42
C GLU A 182 -4.86 2.52 15.11
N PHE A 183 -4.02 2.58 14.09
CA PHE A 183 -4.29 2.08 12.75
C PHE A 183 -3.29 0.97 12.41
N HIS A 184 -3.79 -0.23 12.17
CA HIS A 184 -3.00 -1.37 11.73
C HIS A 184 -2.97 -1.40 10.21
N LEU A 185 -1.80 -1.32 9.62
CA LEU A 185 -1.61 -1.28 8.19
C LEU A 185 -0.78 -2.46 7.70
N VAL A 186 -1.09 -2.91 6.50
CA VAL A 186 -0.22 -3.76 5.71
C VAL A 186 0.16 -3.02 4.43
N SER A 187 1.43 -3.01 4.09
CA SER A 187 1.93 -2.45 2.83
C SER A 187 2.64 -3.51 2.04
N GLN A 188 2.24 -3.69 0.78
CA GLN A 188 2.84 -4.61 -0.17
C GLN A 188 3.64 -3.83 -1.20
N ALA A 189 4.92 -4.19 -1.36
CA ALA A 189 5.85 -3.60 -2.31
C ALA A 189 6.07 -4.55 -3.49
N VAL A 190 5.88 -4.05 -4.70
CA VAL A 190 6.22 -4.75 -5.95
C VAL A 190 7.26 -3.91 -6.66
N CYS A 191 8.44 -4.48 -6.89
CA CYS A 191 9.54 -3.80 -7.57
C CYS A 191 9.93 -4.52 -8.84
N THR A 192 10.06 -3.74 -9.91
CA THR A 192 10.68 -4.14 -11.17
C THR A 192 12.07 -3.54 -11.26
N ASP A 193 12.98 -4.19 -12.00
CA ASP A 193 14.28 -3.61 -12.32
C ASP A 193 14.57 -3.83 -13.81
N SER A 194 15.18 -2.85 -14.43
CA SER A 194 15.46 -2.88 -15.86
C SER A 194 16.78 -3.61 -16.14
N VAL A 195 16.69 -4.72 -16.87
CA VAL A 195 17.83 -5.54 -17.26
C VAL A 195 17.97 -5.55 -18.78
N ARG A 196 19.17 -5.28 -19.28
CA ARG A 196 19.49 -5.40 -20.70
C ARG A 196 19.99 -6.81 -20.99
N VAL A 197 19.27 -7.52 -21.86
CA VAL A 197 19.59 -8.89 -22.27
C VAL A 197 20.01 -8.86 -23.73
N LYS A 198 21.15 -9.51 -24.04
CA LYS A 198 21.53 -9.82 -25.39
C LYS A 198 20.97 -11.21 -25.75
N CYS A 199 20.35 -11.34 -26.89
CA CYS A 199 19.85 -12.61 -27.36
C CYS A 199 20.17 -12.81 -28.87
N VAL A 200 20.51 -14.02 -29.22
CA VAL A 200 20.64 -14.43 -30.62
C VAL A 200 19.24 -14.49 -31.21
N THR A 201 19.07 -13.82 -32.36
CA THR A 201 17.79 -13.77 -33.08
C THR A 201 17.78 -14.64 -34.31
N ASP A 202 18.97 -14.87 -34.91
CA ASP A 202 19.11 -15.73 -36.07
C ASP A 202 20.58 -16.20 -36.24
N CYS A 203 20.76 -17.30 -36.97
CA CYS A 203 22.06 -17.87 -37.30
C CYS A 203 22.08 -18.30 -38.76
N TYR A 204 23.17 -17.99 -39.50
CA TYR A 204 23.36 -18.31 -40.88
C TYR A 204 24.66 -19.08 -41.09
N SER A 205 24.64 -20.14 -41.96
CA SER A 205 25.82 -20.89 -42.37
C SER A 205 26.01 -20.77 -43.87
#